data_7cccfcc8551d7bb0413a0ef78a8d7975
#
_entry.id   7cccfcc8551d7bb0413a0ef78a8d7975
#
_cell.length_a   1.000
_cell.length_b   1.000
_cell.length_c   1.000
_cell.angle_alpha   90.00
_cell.angle_beta   90.00
_cell.angle_gamma   90.00
#
_symmetry.space_group_name_H-M   'P 1'
#
loop_
_entity.id
_entity.type
_entity.pdbx_description
1 polymer ?
#
loop_
_entity_poly.entity_id
_entity_poly.type
_entity_poly.pdbx_seq_one_letter_code
_entity_poly.pdbx_strand_id
1 'polypeptide(L)'
;MQALGVHFLDKDGKEVKGIGDSLKDIVTIDTSCMHPLVQEAKFTIMCDVDNPLCGPNGATMSYGKQKGGTAEVLEELEKGMENYRQVLLKTFGKDVNDIPGSGAAGGMGAAFSLFLLGEMKSGIEVVMDLMNFDQMLDGVDYVISGEGRADSQTLHGKVLYGIGKRCKKRNIPVIAICGCLGDGYEALYEHGITKFYATTDKELCEKQILANANDNFMKTAVRMFEDIKNGNIS
;
A
#
# COMPACT_ATOMS: atom_id res chain seq x y z
N MET A 1 12.98 -7.78 -14.70
CA MET A 1 13.60 -9.08 -14.51
C MET A 1 14.58 -9.41 -15.65
N GLN A 2 14.25 -9.21 -16.93
CA GLN A 2 15.19 -9.47 -18.06
C GLN A 2 16.54 -8.75 -17.88
N ALA A 3 16.55 -7.48 -17.48
CA ALA A 3 17.79 -6.75 -17.20
C ALA A 3 18.65 -7.35 -16.05
N LEU A 4 18.06 -8.22 -15.24
CA LEU A 4 18.74 -8.94 -14.17
C LEU A 4 19.13 -10.37 -14.59
N GLY A 5 18.99 -10.72 -15.88
CA GLY A 5 19.36 -12.03 -16.41
C GLY A 5 18.26 -13.10 -16.32
N VAL A 6 17.00 -12.71 -16.10
CA VAL A 6 15.87 -13.64 -16.20
C VAL A 6 15.38 -13.71 -17.63
N HIS A 7 15.24 -14.92 -18.20
CA HIS A 7 14.72 -15.13 -19.54
C HIS A 7 13.26 -15.59 -19.50
N PHE A 8 12.41 -14.91 -20.26
CA PHE A 8 11.01 -15.28 -20.47
C PHE A 8 10.87 -15.80 -21.90
N LEU A 9 10.62 -17.09 -22.05
CA LEU A 9 10.70 -17.78 -23.32
C LEU A 9 9.34 -18.26 -23.80
N ASP A 10 9.10 -18.13 -25.10
CA ASP A 10 7.94 -18.69 -25.79
C ASP A 10 8.11 -20.21 -26.05
N LYS A 11 7.12 -20.80 -26.74
CA LYS A 11 7.12 -22.23 -27.12
C LYS A 11 8.31 -22.64 -28.02
N ASP A 12 8.90 -21.70 -28.74
CA ASP A 12 10.02 -21.91 -29.63
C ASP A 12 11.38 -21.64 -28.97
N GLY A 13 11.39 -21.33 -27.66
CA GLY A 13 12.56 -20.99 -26.86
C GLY A 13 13.12 -19.59 -27.14
N LYS A 14 12.33 -18.71 -27.75
CA LYS A 14 12.73 -17.33 -28.03
C LYS A 14 12.25 -16.40 -26.92
N GLU A 15 13.05 -15.37 -26.65
CA GLU A 15 12.69 -14.31 -25.72
C GLU A 15 11.41 -13.56 -26.15
N VAL A 16 10.45 -13.44 -25.24
CA VAL A 16 9.26 -12.61 -25.44
C VAL A 16 9.58 -11.14 -25.17
N LYS A 17 8.82 -10.25 -25.80
CA LYS A 17 8.93 -8.81 -25.52
C LYS A 17 8.45 -8.50 -24.11
N GLY A 18 9.08 -7.52 -23.46
CA GLY A 18 8.68 -7.04 -22.13
C GLY A 18 7.45 -6.13 -22.13
N ILE A 19 6.34 -6.57 -22.72
CA ILE A 19 5.07 -5.84 -22.79
C ILE A 19 3.90 -6.72 -22.34
N GLY A 20 2.79 -6.10 -21.89
CA GLY A 20 1.64 -6.83 -21.35
C GLY A 20 1.03 -7.85 -22.32
N ASP A 21 0.96 -7.53 -23.62
CA ASP A 21 0.41 -8.43 -24.63
C ASP A 21 1.22 -9.73 -24.83
N SER A 22 2.51 -9.71 -24.52
CA SER A 22 3.39 -10.89 -24.66
C SER A 22 3.31 -11.87 -23.48
N LEU A 23 2.63 -11.53 -22.39
CA LEU A 23 2.49 -12.41 -21.22
C LEU A 23 1.79 -13.73 -21.58
N LYS A 24 0.88 -13.72 -22.54
CA LYS A 24 0.18 -14.90 -23.05
C LYS A 24 1.09 -15.92 -23.74
N ASP A 25 2.24 -15.45 -24.24
CA ASP A 25 3.18 -16.26 -25.03
C ASP A 25 4.27 -16.90 -24.18
N ILE A 26 4.38 -16.54 -22.89
CA ILE A 26 5.37 -17.09 -21.99
C ILE A 26 5.05 -18.55 -21.68
N VAL A 27 5.99 -19.43 -21.94
CA VAL A 27 5.93 -20.88 -21.62
C VAL A 27 6.94 -21.28 -20.56
N THR A 28 8.11 -20.62 -20.56
CA THR A 28 9.21 -20.95 -19.64
C THR A 28 9.81 -19.67 -19.05
N ILE A 29 10.14 -19.72 -17.77
CA ILE A 29 10.95 -18.71 -17.10
C ILE A 29 12.25 -19.38 -16.69
N ASP A 30 13.38 -18.87 -17.21
CA ASP A 30 14.70 -19.33 -16.85
C ASP A 30 15.43 -18.27 -16.02
N THR A 31 15.80 -18.65 -14.80
CA THR A 31 16.52 -17.80 -13.85
C THR A 31 18.00 -18.16 -13.71
N SER A 32 18.50 -19.09 -14.51
CA SER A 32 19.88 -19.61 -14.41
C SER A 32 20.96 -18.55 -14.63
N CYS A 33 20.65 -17.51 -15.41
CA CYS A 33 21.53 -16.38 -15.71
C CYS A 33 21.28 -15.15 -14.83
N MET A 34 20.46 -15.29 -13.77
CA MET A 34 20.16 -14.16 -12.89
C MET A 34 21.41 -13.66 -12.17
N HIS A 35 21.57 -12.34 -12.12
CA HIS A 35 22.77 -11.70 -11.56
C HIS A 35 23.00 -12.13 -10.11
N PRO A 36 24.20 -12.62 -9.74
CA PRO A 36 24.47 -13.20 -8.41
C PRO A 36 24.15 -12.26 -7.24
N LEU A 37 24.43 -10.96 -7.38
CA LEU A 37 24.16 -9.96 -6.33
C LEU A 37 22.68 -9.84 -5.95
N VAL A 38 21.76 -10.33 -6.77
CA VAL A 38 20.34 -10.37 -6.42
C VAL A 38 20.10 -11.25 -5.19
N GLN A 39 20.83 -12.35 -5.05
CA GLN A 39 20.72 -13.26 -3.92
C GLN A 39 21.35 -12.71 -2.63
N GLU A 40 22.29 -11.78 -2.76
CA GLU A 40 22.97 -11.15 -1.62
C GLU A 40 22.21 -9.90 -1.11
N ALA A 41 21.40 -9.28 -1.97
CA ALA A 41 20.66 -8.07 -1.64
C ALA A 41 19.36 -8.39 -0.89
N LYS A 42 19.05 -7.58 0.13
CA LYS A 42 17.76 -7.61 0.81
C LYS A 42 16.83 -6.57 0.18
N PHE A 43 15.68 -7.01 -0.30
CA PHE A 43 14.67 -6.14 -0.90
C PHE A 43 13.49 -5.97 0.04
N THR A 44 13.12 -4.73 0.31
CA THR A 44 11.86 -4.36 0.97
C THR A 44 11.01 -3.61 -0.03
N ILE A 45 9.76 -4.05 -0.20
CA ILE A 45 8.83 -3.51 -1.18
C ILE A 45 7.78 -2.70 -0.41
N MET A 46 7.75 -1.39 -0.64
CA MET A 46 6.71 -0.52 -0.08
C MET A 46 5.44 -0.69 -0.93
N CYS A 47 4.39 -1.26 -0.35
CA CYS A 47 3.14 -1.53 -1.04
C CYS A 47 1.94 -1.25 -0.12
N ASP A 48 1.10 -0.30 -0.53
CA ASP A 48 -0.10 0.11 0.21
C ASP A 48 -1.40 -0.40 -0.44
N VAL A 49 -1.27 -1.39 -1.34
CA VAL A 49 -2.41 -2.09 -1.94
C VAL A 49 -2.26 -3.59 -1.74
N ASP A 50 -3.37 -4.30 -1.63
CA ASP A 50 -3.43 -5.74 -1.41
C ASP A 50 -3.95 -6.53 -2.62
N ASN A 51 -4.19 -5.85 -3.75
CA ASN A 51 -4.69 -6.46 -4.98
C ASN A 51 -3.86 -7.68 -5.38
N PRO A 52 -4.49 -8.82 -5.70
CA PRO A 52 -3.81 -9.98 -6.27
C PRO A 52 -3.35 -9.68 -7.71
N LEU A 53 -2.54 -10.57 -8.27
CA LEU A 53 -2.08 -10.43 -9.65
C LEU A 53 -3.24 -10.52 -10.65
N CYS A 54 -4.10 -11.52 -10.50
CA CYS A 54 -5.18 -11.85 -11.41
C CYS A 54 -6.55 -11.85 -10.71
N GLY A 55 -7.61 -11.85 -11.52
CA GLY A 55 -9.00 -11.95 -11.08
C GLY A 55 -9.71 -10.60 -11.06
N PRO A 56 -10.98 -10.55 -10.58
CA PRO A 56 -11.82 -9.34 -10.60
C PRO A 56 -11.19 -8.12 -9.90
N ASN A 57 -10.39 -8.37 -8.86
CA ASN A 57 -9.64 -7.36 -8.11
C ASN A 57 -8.15 -7.35 -8.47
N GLY A 58 -7.76 -8.07 -9.52
CA GLY A 58 -6.39 -8.18 -9.99
C GLY A 58 -5.86 -6.91 -10.66
N ALA A 59 -4.57 -6.92 -11.00
CA ALA A 59 -3.88 -5.78 -11.56
C ALA A 59 -4.54 -5.21 -12.82
N THR A 60 -4.89 -6.09 -13.76
CA THR A 60 -5.49 -5.70 -15.05
C THR A 60 -6.86 -5.07 -14.86
N MET A 61 -7.73 -5.71 -14.10
CA MET A 61 -9.12 -5.28 -13.92
C MET A 61 -9.24 -4.02 -13.06
N SER A 62 -8.40 -3.89 -12.02
CA SER A 62 -8.41 -2.73 -11.13
C SER A 62 -7.81 -1.47 -11.76
N TYR A 63 -6.74 -1.60 -12.54
CA TYR A 63 -5.94 -0.45 -12.99
C TYR A 63 -5.94 -0.23 -14.50
N GLY A 64 -6.37 -1.22 -15.30
CA GLY A 64 -6.25 -1.16 -16.75
C GLY A 64 -7.17 -0.12 -17.38
N LYS A 65 -8.40 0.04 -16.88
CA LYS A 65 -9.37 1.01 -17.40
C LYS A 65 -8.86 2.46 -17.34
N GLN A 66 -8.29 2.86 -16.21
CA GLN A 66 -7.73 4.22 -16.04
C GLN A 66 -6.51 4.49 -16.93
N LYS A 67 -5.88 3.42 -17.45
CA LYS A 67 -4.76 3.48 -18.41
C LYS A 67 -5.22 3.42 -19.87
N GLY A 68 -6.53 3.52 -20.13
CA GLY A 68 -7.10 3.58 -21.47
C GLY A 68 -7.48 2.22 -22.07
N GLY A 69 -7.47 1.13 -21.29
CA GLY A 69 -7.91 -0.19 -21.77
C GLY A 69 -9.42 -0.23 -22.02
N THR A 70 -9.84 -0.72 -23.21
CA THR A 70 -11.23 -1.11 -23.48
C THR A 70 -11.54 -2.46 -22.82
N ALA A 71 -12.82 -2.83 -22.70
CA ALA A 71 -13.22 -4.10 -22.08
C ALA A 71 -12.55 -5.30 -22.77
N GLU A 72 -12.53 -5.31 -24.09
CA GLU A 72 -11.94 -6.38 -24.90
C GLU A 72 -10.41 -6.47 -24.68
N VAL A 73 -9.72 -5.32 -24.64
CA VAL A 73 -8.28 -5.27 -24.36
C VAL A 73 -7.97 -5.77 -22.95
N LEU A 74 -8.79 -5.40 -21.96
CA LEU A 74 -8.58 -5.84 -20.58
C LEU A 74 -8.79 -7.36 -20.43
N GLU A 75 -9.77 -7.94 -21.12
CA GLU A 75 -9.99 -9.39 -21.14
C GLU A 75 -8.81 -10.15 -21.73
N GLU A 76 -8.23 -9.66 -22.84
CA GLU A 76 -7.04 -10.28 -23.46
C GLU A 76 -5.81 -10.15 -22.57
N LEU A 77 -5.58 -8.98 -21.95
CA LEU A 77 -4.49 -8.77 -21.03
C LEU A 77 -4.64 -9.65 -19.77
N GLU A 78 -5.87 -9.83 -19.28
CA GLU A 78 -6.11 -10.70 -18.12
C GLU A 78 -5.82 -12.17 -18.43
N LYS A 79 -6.15 -12.66 -19.62
CA LYS A 79 -5.76 -14.01 -20.06
C LYS A 79 -4.23 -14.17 -20.08
N GLY A 80 -3.52 -13.15 -20.58
CA GLY A 80 -2.07 -13.12 -20.54
C GLY A 80 -1.49 -13.12 -19.14
N MET A 81 -2.10 -12.34 -18.24
CA MET A 81 -1.71 -12.27 -16.83
C MET A 81 -1.94 -13.61 -16.11
N GLU A 82 -3.07 -14.28 -16.38
CA GLU A 82 -3.34 -15.61 -15.84
C GLU A 82 -2.36 -16.66 -16.37
N ASN A 83 -2.01 -16.63 -17.67
CA ASN A 83 -0.94 -17.48 -18.20
C ASN A 83 0.38 -17.25 -17.46
N TYR A 84 0.77 -15.99 -17.28
CA TYR A 84 1.98 -15.63 -16.54
C TYR A 84 1.94 -16.15 -15.10
N ARG A 85 0.81 -16.02 -14.39
CA ARG A 85 0.61 -16.58 -13.05
C ARG A 85 0.86 -18.09 -13.03
N GLN A 86 0.31 -18.84 -14.00
CA GLN A 86 0.49 -20.30 -14.07
C GLN A 86 1.96 -20.68 -14.32
N VAL A 87 2.66 -19.93 -15.17
CA VAL A 87 4.09 -20.17 -15.41
C VAL A 87 4.91 -19.82 -14.16
N LEU A 88 4.58 -18.75 -13.44
CA LEU A 88 5.20 -18.42 -12.16
C LEU A 88 4.99 -19.53 -11.13
N LEU A 89 3.75 -20.03 -11.00
CA LEU A 89 3.43 -21.14 -10.09
C LEU A 89 4.25 -22.38 -10.41
N LYS A 90 4.36 -22.74 -11.69
CA LYS A 90 5.18 -23.87 -12.14
C LYS A 90 6.67 -23.69 -11.84
N THR A 91 7.17 -22.46 -11.96
CA THR A 91 8.61 -22.15 -11.79
C THR A 91 9.01 -22.07 -10.32
N PHE A 92 8.18 -21.43 -9.47
CA PHE A 92 8.51 -21.15 -8.08
C PHE A 92 7.76 -22.01 -7.05
N GLY A 93 6.77 -22.80 -7.49
CA GLY A 93 5.97 -23.64 -6.59
C GLY A 93 5.03 -22.87 -5.66
N LYS A 94 4.83 -21.56 -5.89
CA LYS A 94 4.02 -20.68 -5.05
C LYS A 94 3.06 -19.86 -5.90
N ASP A 95 1.78 -19.84 -5.53
CA ASP A 95 0.80 -19.00 -6.21
C ASP A 95 0.95 -17.53 -5.77
N VAL A 96 1.20 -16.66 -6.73
CA VAL A 96 1.34 -15.22 -6.47
C VAL A 96 0.04 -14.54 -6.06
N ASN A 97 -1.11 -15.11 -6.39
CA ASN A 97 -2.39 -14.57 -5.94
C ASN A 97 -2.62 -14.69 -4.43
N ASP A 98 -1.89 -15.58 -3.76
CA ASP A 98 -1.89 -15.70 -2.30
C ASP A 98 -1.00 -14.65 -1.62
N ILE A 99 -0.30 -13.83 -2.41
CA ILE A 99 0.56 -12.75 -1.90
C ILE A 99 -0.21 -11.43 -2.02
N PRO A 100 -0.63 -10.82 -0.90
CA PRO A 100 -1.24 -9.50 -0.93
C PRO A 100 -0.32 -8.48 -1.60
N GLY A 101 -0.86 -7.67 -2.52
CA GLY A 101 -0.07 -6.69 -3.26
C GLY A 101 0.70 -7.25 -4.47
N SER A 102 0.54 -8.53 -4.81
CA SER A 102 1.17 -9.11 -6.01
C SER A 102 0.78 -8.39 -7.30
N GLY A 103 -0.44 -7.84 -7.37
CA GLY A 103 -0.93 -7.02 -8.48
C GLY A 103 -0.44 -5.57 -8.47
N ALA A 104 0.24 -5.12 -7.42
CA ALA A 104 0.73 -3.75 -7.33
C ALA A 104 1.58 -3.36 -8.54
N ALA A 105 1.40 -2.12 -9.00
CA ALA A 105 2.09 -1.57 -10.16
C ALA A 105 2.03 -2.45 -11.42
N GLY A 106 0.88 -3.14 -11.62
CA GLY A 106 0.66 -3.97 -12.80
C GLY A 106 1.41 -5.30 -12.77
N GLY A 107 1.63 -5.88 -11.58
CA GLY A 107 2.30 -7.16 -11.38
C GLY A 107 3.78 -7.06 -10.98
N MET A 108 4.31 -5.85 -10.76
CA MET A 108 5.66 -5.69 -10.20
C MET A 108 5.77 -6.31 -8.80
N GLY A 109 4.69 -6.24 -8.00
CA GLY A 109 4.62 -6.89 -6.69
C GLY A 109 4.91 -8.38 -6.76
N ALA A 110 4.27 -9.09 -7.69
CA ALA A 110 4.53 -10.52 -7.95
C ALA A 110 5.99 -10.77 -8.36
N ALA A 111 6.50 -9.98 -9.32
CA ALA A 111 7.86 -10.13 -9.79
C ALA A 111 8.90 -9.92 -8.67
N PHE A 112 8.77 -8.86 -7.88
CA PHE A 112 9.72 -8.58 -6.81
C PHE A 112 9.63 -9.58 -5.66
N SER A 113 8.44 -10.08 -5.34
CA SER A 113 8.27 -11.08 -4.30
C SER A 113 8.90 -12.43 -4.67
N LEU A 114 8.77 -12.87 -5.93
CA LEU A 114 9.27 -14.18 -6.35
C LEU A 114 10.72 -14.15 -6.78
N PHE A 115 11.13 -13.22 -7.66
CA PHE A 115 12.48 -13.20 -8.20
C PHE A 115 13.50 -12.57 -7.25
N LEU A 116 13.10 -11.57 -6.47
CA LEU A 116 14.00 -10.87 -5.56
C LEU A 116 13.80 -11.29 -4.10
N LEU A 117 12.88 -12.23 -3.82
CA LEU A 117 12.50 -12.63 -2.46
C LEU A 117 12.15 -11.42 -1.58
N GLY A 118 11.57 -10.38 -2.19
CA GLY A 118 11.28 -9.12 -1.55
C GLY A 118 10.17 -9.23 -0.50
N GLU A 119 10.41 -8.63 0.65
CA GLU A 119 9.43 -8.55 1.74
C GLU A 119 8.47 -7.39 1.47
N MET A 120 7.17 -7.70 1.34
CA MET A 120 6.12 -6.69 1.18
C MET A 120 5.80 -6.05 2.54
N LYS A 121 5.88 -4.72 2.61
CA LYS A 121 5.51 -3.93 3.80
C LYS A 121 4.71 -2.71 3.39
N SER A 122 3.81 -2.24 4.25
CA SER A 122 3.16 -0.95 4.01
C SER A 122 4.18 0.19 4.06
N GLY A 123 3.94 1.26 3.29
CA GLY A 123 4.84 2.40 3.23
C GLY A 123 5.10 3.03 4.60
N ILE A 124 4.05 3.16 5.42
CA ILE A 124 4.21 3.73 6.76
C ILE A 124 5.08 2.86 7.68
N GLU A 125 4.97 1.53 7.62
CA GLU A 125 5.81 0.63 8.43
C GLU A 125 7.30 0.79 8.05
N VAL A 126 7.60 0.84 6.75
CA VAL A 126 8.98 1.05 6.27
C VAL A 126 9.53 2.40 6.71
N VAL A 127 8.74 3.48 6.59
CA VAL A 127 9.17 4.82 7.01
C VAL A 127 9.42 4.86 8.52
N MET A 128 8.52 4.30 9.31
CA MET A 128 8.69 4.24 10.78
C MET A 128 9.93 3.44 11.19
N ASP A 129 10.20 2.31 10.51
CA ASP A 129 11.41 1.51 10.76
C ASP A 129 12.68 2.28 10.43
N LEU A 130 12.72 2.95 9.27
CA LEU A 130 13.88 3.74 8.84
C LEU A 130 14.16 4.94 9.75
N MET A 131 13.10 5.54 10.31
CA MET A 131 13.23 6.66 11.25
C MET A 131 13.53 6.22 12.70
N ASN A 132 13.55 4.92 12.98
CA ASN A 132 13.61 4.39 14.35
C ASN A 132 12.47 4.94 15.23
N PHE A 133 11.25 5.00 14.69
CA PHE A 133 10.09 5.62 15.33
C PHE A 133 9.84 5.09 16.74
N ASP A 134 10.03 3.80 16.98
CA ASP A 134 9.84 3.20 18.30
C ASP A 134 10.79 3.80 19.36
N GLN A 135 12.01 4.19 18.98
CA GLN A 135 12.94 4.89 19.88
C GLN A 135 12.54 6.34 20.11
N MET A 136 11.94 6.99 19.09
CA MET A 136 11.45 8.37 19.22
C MET A 136 10.27 8.47 20.19
N LEU A 137 9.60 7.37 20.51
CA LEU A 137 8.49 7.31 21.45
C LEU A 137 8.96 7.31 22.93
N ASP A 138 10.25 7.22 23.21
CA ASP A 138 10.76 7.21 24.59
C ASP A 138 10.57 8.59 25.25
N GLY A 139 9.82 8.62 26.35
CA GLY A 139 9.51 9.86 27.08
C GLY A 139 8.47 10.77 26.43
N VAL A 140 7.72 10.26 25.47
CA VAL A 140 6.64 11.01 24.79
C VAL A 140 5.31 10.80 25.52
N ASP A 141 4.64 11.91 25.86
CA ASP A 141 3.33 11.90 26.51
C ASP A 141 2.17 11.71 25.51
N TYR A 142 2.27 12.29 24.31
CA TYR A 142 1.26 12.24 23.25
C TYR A 142 1.91 12.19 21.88
N VAL A 143 1.28 11.48 20.94
CA VAL A 143 1.59 11.59 19.52
C VAL A 143 0.44 12.29 18.81
N ILE A 144 0.75 13.34 18.06
CA ILE A 144 -0.21 14.06 17.23
C ILE A 144 0.08 13.72 15.78
N SER A 145 -0.93 13.24 15.07
CA SER A 145 -0.84 12.94 13.65
C SER A 145 -2.11 13.39 12.93
N GLY A 146 -2.15 13.25 11.61
CA GLY A 146 -3.33 13.63 10.85
C GLY A 146 -3.29 13.18 9.41
N GLU A 147 -4.45 13.27 8.78
CA GLU A 147 -4.62 13.03 7.36
C GLU A 147 -5.80 13.86 6.81
N GLY A 148 -5.92 13.94 5.48
CA GLY A 148 -7.02 14.70 4.88
C GLY A 148 -8.39 14.12 5.21
N ARG A 149 -8.51 12.79 5.20
CA ARG A 149 -9.75 12.07 5.52
C ARG A 149 -9.45 10.75 6.20
N ALA A 150 -9.98 10.56 7.40
CA ALA A 150 -9.97 9.27 8.09
C ALA A 150 -11.30 8.54 7.84
N ASP A 151 -11.21 7.31 7.34
CA ASP A 151 -12.35 6.43 7.06
C ASP A 151 -11.92 4.95 7.15
N SER A 152 -12.80 4.03 6.75
CA SER A 152 -12.50 2.60 6.75
C SER A 152 -11.25 2.22 5.92
N GLN A 153 -10.90 3.00 4.89
CA GLN A 153 -9.69 2.73 4.10
C GLN A 153 -8.41 3.04 4.86
N THR A 154 -8.46 3.87 5.90
CA THR A 154 -7.30 4.18 6.76
C THR A 154 -6.79 2.93 7.47
N LEU A 155 -7.66 1.93 7.72
CA LEU A 155 -7.30 0.64 8.30
C LEU A 155 -6.36 -0.21 7.41
N HIS A 156 -6.30 0.07 6.10
CA HIS A 156 -5.49 -0.69 5.14
C HIS A 156 -4.03 -0.18 5.07
N GLY A 157 -3.43 0.13 6.23
CA GLY A 157 -2.01 0.43 6.33
C GLY A 157 -1.62 1.89 6.11
N LYS A 158 -2.58 2.85 6.21
CA LYS A 158 -2.28 4.28 6.15
C LYS A 158 -1.61 4.80 7.43
N VAL A 159 -1.20 6.07 7.41
CA VAL A 159 -0.37 6.71 8.44
C VAL A 159 -0.97 6.56 9.85
N LEU A 160 -2.24 6.93 10.04
CA LEU A 160 -2.88 6.87 11.36
C LEU A 160 -2.95 5.45 11.92
N TYR A 161 -3.25 4.46 11.08
CA TYR A 161 -3.27 3.06 11.48
C TYR A 161 -1.90 2.57 11.96
N GLY A 162 -0.85 2.85 11.19
CA GLY A 162 0.52 2.44 11.52
C GLY A 162 1.01 3.08 12.82
N ILE A 163 0.84 4.39 12.97
CA ILE A 163 1.21 5.15 14.18
C ILE A 163 0.42 4.64 15.40
N GLY A 164 -0.90 4.55 15.28
CA GLY A 164 -1.78 4.09 16.35
C GLY A 164 -1.36 2.73 16.88
N LYS A 165 -1.12 1.77 15.98
CA LYS A 165 -0.69 0.41 16.32
C LYS A 165 0.64 0.37 17.10
N ARG A 166 1.61 1.23 16.76
CA ARG A 166 2.90 1.30 17.47
C ARG A 166 2.77 1.99 18.81
N CYS A 167 2.06 3.11 18.89
CA CYS A 167 1.83 3.84 20.11
C CYS A 167 1.00 3.02 21.12
N LYS A 168 0.01 2.27 20.67
CA LYS A 168 -0.81 1.39 21.51
C LYS A 168 0.03 0.37 22.29
N LYS A 169 1.09 -0.18 21.70
CA LYS A 169 2.00 -1.14 22.36
C LYS A 169 2.74 -0.52 23.55
N ARG A 170 2.86 0.81 23.57
CA ARG A 170 3.56 1.58 24.60
C ARG A 170 2.61 2.37 25.50
N ASN A 171 1.31 2.23 25.31
CA ASN A 171 0.25 3.00 25.99
C ASN A 171 0.40 4.52 25.82
N ILE A 172 0.88 4.97 24.66
CA ILE A 172 1.01 6.41 24.34
C ILE A 172 -0.25 6.83 23.58
N PRO A 173 -0.99 7.82 24.09
CA PRO A 173 -2.18 8.34 23.43
C PRO A 173 -1.86 8.96 22.07
N VAL A 174 -2.68 8.66 21.05
CA VAL A 174 -2.57 9.26 19.72
C VAL A 174 -3.78 10.13 19.44
N ILE A 175 -3.50 11.38 19.11
CA ILE A 175 -4.51 12.37 18.76
C ILE A 175 -4.43 12.60 17.24
N ALA A 176 -5.56 12.46 16.55
CA ALA A 176 -5.62 12.65 15.11
C ALA A 176 -6.38 13.93 14.75
N ILE A 177 -5.74 14.84 14.01
CA ILE A 177 -6.39 15.99 13.38
C ILE A 177 -6.62 15.62 11.91
N CYS A 178 -7.88 15.54 11.50
CA CYS A 178 -8.26 15.18 10.13
C CYS A 178 -9.02 16.30 9.44
N GLY A 179 -8.90 16.40 8.14
CA GLY A 179 -9.72 17.30 7.34
C GLY A 179 -11.20 16.98 7.52
N CYS A 180 -11.58 15.72 7.38
CA CYS A 180 -12.92 15.21 7.68
C CYS A 180 -12.86 13.76 8.18
N LEU A 181 -13.96 13.30 8.80
CA LEU A 181 -14.15 11.92 9.24
C LEU A 181 -15.18 11.26 8.33
N GLY A 182 -14.80 10.17 7.67
CA GLY A 182 -15.65 9.36 6.81
C GLY A 182 -16.24 8.16 7.55
N ASP A 183 -16.99 7.32 6.86
CA ASP A 183 -17.64 6.17 7.46
C ASP A 183 -16.61 5.12 7.88
N GLY A 184 -16.80 4.55 9.07
CA GLY A 184 -15.94 3.49 9.63
C GLY A 184 -14.63 3.98 10.25
N TYR A 185 -14.40 5.29 10.40
CA TYR A 185 -13.21 5.80 11.09
C TYR A 185 -13.14 5.35 12.55
N GLU A 186 -14.30 5.06 13.16
CA GLU A 186 -14.43 4.66 14.57
C GLU A 186 -13.60 3.40 14.89
N ALA A 187 -13.42 2.52 13.90
CA ALA A 187 -12.60 1.31 14.08
C ALA A 187 -11.14 1.63 14.42
N LEU A 188 -10.65 2.83 14.08
CA LEU A 188 -9.28 3.25 14.40
C LEU A 188 -9.05 3.45 15.92
N TYR A 189 -10.10 3.64 16.71
CA TYR A 189 -9.97 3.64 18.18
C TYR A 189 -9.43 2.30 18.70
N GLU A 190 -9.88 1.20 18.11
CA GLU A 190 -9.37 -0.14 18.45
C GLU A 190 -7.92 -0.33 18.05
N HIS A 191 -7.42 0.48 17.12
CA HIS A 191 -6.05 0.45 16.62
C HIS A 191 -5.13 1.51 17.22
N GLY A 192 -5.54 2.15 18.33
CA GLY A 192 -4.67 2.98 19.15
C GLY A 192 -4.82 4.49 18.93
N ILE A 193 -5.79 4.94 18.14
CA ILE A 193 -6.17 6.35 18.14
C ILE A 193 -7.02 6.63 19.39
N THR A 194 -6.63 7.65 20.14
CA THR A 194 -7.31 8.03 21.38
C THR A 194 -8.42 9.04 21.12
N LYS A 195 -8.15 10.02 20.25
CA LYS A 195 -9.15 11.09 19.96
C LYS A 195 -8.97 11.62 18.54
N PHE A 196 -10.11 11.91 17.90
CA PHE A 196 -10.17 12.58 16.62
C PHE A 196 -10.66 14.02 16.74
N TYR A 197 -10.08 14.90 15.94
CA TYR A 197 -10.52 16.26 15.71
C TYR A 197 -10.69 16.47 14.20
N ALA A 198 -11.92 16.71 13.76
CA ALA A 198 -12.20 17.10 12.38
C ALA A 198 -12.08 18.62 12.24
N THR A 199 -11.42 19.08 11.17
CA THR A 199 -11.30 20.51 10.86
C THR A 199 -12.51 21.03 10.09
N THR A 200 -13.30 20.13 9.48
CA THR A 200 -14.50 20.48 8.72
C THR A 200 -15.63 19.50 8.98
N ASP A 201 -16.86 20.00 8.92
CA ASP A 201 -18.06 19.16 8.94
C ASP A 201 -18.28 18.48 7.59
N LYS A 202 -18.94 17.32 7.60
CA LYS A 202 -19.20 16.48 6.40
C LYS A 202 -20.01 17.17 5.30
N GLU A 203 -20.70 18.27 5.61
CA GLU A 203 -21.68 18.92 4.72
C GLU A 203 -21.09 19.98 3.77
N LEU A 204 -19.79 20.32 3.90
CA LEU A 204 -19.16 21.36 3.09
C LEU A 204 -18.64 20.80 1.77
N CYS A 205 -18.82 21.56 0.69
CA CYS A 205 -18.21 21.19 -0.59
C CYS A 205 -16.68 21.42 -0.55
N GLU A 206 -15.95 20.67 -1.40
CA GLU A 206 -14.49 20.69 -1.44
C GLU A 206 -13.89 22.10 -1.56
N LYS A 207 -14.48 22.98 -2.39
CA LYS A 207 -14.03 24.39 -2.52
C LYS A 207 -14.13 25.18 -1.23
N GLN A 208 -15.21 24.98 -0.43
CA GLN A 208 -15.39 25.65 0.85
C GLN A 208 -14.43 25.11 1.90
N ILE A 209 -14.16 23.81 1.86
CA ILE A 209 -13.16 23.16 2.72
C ILE A 209 -11.79 23.76 2.48
N LEU A 210 -11.35 23.84 1.24
CA LEU A 210 -10.02 24.36 0.86
C LEU A 210 -9.88 25.86 1.16
N ALA A 211 -10.92 26.66 0.93
CA ALA A 211 -10.88 28.10 1.15
C ALA A 211 -10.64 28.48 2.63
N ASN A 212 -11.13 27.67 3.57
CA ASN A 212 -11.04 27.94 5.01
C ASN A 212 -10.10 26.96 5.75
N ALA A 213 -9.32 26.17 5.02
CA ALA A 213 -8.55 25.07 5.61
C ALA A 213 -7.60 25.52 6.73
N ASN A 214 -6.86 26.61 6.54
CA ASN A 214 -5.92 27.14 7.53
C ASN A 214 -6.63 27.61 8.80
N ASP A 215 -7.70 28.41 8.66
CA ASP A 215 -8.43 28.93 9.82
C ASP A 215 -9.11 27.81 10.62
N ASN A 216 -9.69 26.84 9.91
CA ASN A 216 -10.32 25.69 10.52
C ASN A 216 -9.29 24.81 11.24
N PHE A 217 -8.13 24.59 10.61
CA PHE A 217 -7.04 23.84 11.24
C PHE A 217 -6.57 24.55 12.53
N MET A 218 -6.33 25.86 12.49
CA MET A 218 -5.88 26.62 13.64
C MET A 218 -6.89 26.57 14.80
N LYS A 219 -8.18 26.78 14.52
CA LYS A 219 -9.24 26.68 15.53
C LYS A 219 -9.31 25.29 16.15
N THR A 220 -9.18 24.25 15.32
CA THR A 220 -9.20 22.86 15.78
C THR A 220 -7.97 22.51 16.61
N ALA A 221 -6.79 22.98 16.20
CA ALA A 221 -5.56 22.80 16.98
C ALA A 221 -5.63 23.48 18.34
N VAL A 222 -6.14 24.72 18.42
CA VAL A 222 -6.34 25.40 19.71
C VAL A 222 -7.24 24.59 20.63
N ARG A 223 -8.40 24.14 20.15
CA ARG A 223 -9.32 23.30 20.92
C ARG A 223 -8.65 22.00 21.39
N MET A 224 -7.86 21.35 20.52
CA MET A 224 -7.12 20.14 20.88
C MET A 224 -6.14 20.40 22.02
N PHE A 225 -5.35 21.48 21.95
CA PHE A 225 -4.39 21.82 23.01
C PHE A 225 -5.07 22.26 24.31
N GLU A 226 -6.23 22.90 24.25
CA GLU A 226 -7.04 23.18 25.44
C GLU A 226 -7.51 21.89 26.11
N ASP A 227 -7.97 20.91 25.34
CA ASP A 227 -8.36 19.60 25.85
C ASP A 227 -7.18 18.86 26.50
N ILE A 228 -5.99 18.90 25.89
CA ILE A 228 -4.77 18.33 26.48
C ILE A 228 -4.46 19.01 27.83
N LYS A 229 -4.46 20.35 27.84
CA LYS A 229 -4.16 21.13 29.06
C LYS A 229 -5.15 20.85 30.18
N ASN A 230 -6.39 20.59 29.86
CA ASN A 230 -7.48 20.34 30.84
C ASN A 230 -7.56 18.85 31.24
N GLY A 231 -6.69 17.97 30.72
CA GLY A 231 -6.71 16.55 31.01
C GLY A 231 -7.91 15.80 30.40
N ASN A 232 -8.53 16.35 29.35
CA ASN A 232 -9.68 15.75 28.66
C ASN A 232 -9.29 14.69 27.62
N ILE A 233 -8.02 14.31 27.58
CA ILE A 233 -7.46 13.27 26.69
C ILE A 233 -6.69 12.29 27.58
N SER A 234 -7.26 11.15 27.78
CA SER A 234 -6.69 10.06 28.57
C SER A 234 -6.81 8.74 27.82
#